data_fc7b48c3d2cf426744bb179617cb8da7
#
_entry.id   fc7b48c3d2cf426744bb179617cb8da7
#
_cell.length_a   1.000
_cell.length_b   1.000
_cell.length_c   1.000
_cell.angle_alpha   90.00
_cell.angle_beta   90.00
_cell.angle_gamma   90.00
#
_symmetry.space_group_name_H-M   'P 1'
#
loop_
_entity.id
_entity.type
_entity.pdbx_description
1 polymer ?
#
loop_
_entity_poly.entity_id
_entity_poly.type
_entity_poly.pdbx_seq_one_letter_code
_entity_poly.pdbx_strand_id
1 'polypeptide(L)'
;MTAFHLQSGRITSEFGAKPRDDELDLYGLTHPGKVRAENQDHFLLCTVHPQAVIHATSLPDPDELQARGQRLATVMLVADGVGGSAAGREASQLAAETIMRYVTSTLRSYPAMGSQHDEDFLTALRAAALEADATVRSAAAERAQATGRLSSKSMATTLTLALAVWPWLYVVHVGDSRCYFFWNGDLQQVTRDQTMAQDLVDKGALPADRAAQSPFSHVLASSIGGPETSPEVSRVDITKRGCVILMCTDGLTKHVPDAEIATHLGAMQSAEQVCHALLDLALERGGSDNITVLAARAPRKQ
;
A
#
# COMPACT_ATOMS: atom_id res chain seq x y z
N MET A 1 28.73 -46.46 1.23
CA MET A 1 28.78 -44.99 1.46
C MET A 1 28.49 -44.32 0.13
N THR A 2 27.28 -43.98 -0.12
CA THR A 2 26.78 -43.38 -1.38
C THR A 2 26.64 -41.90 -1.14
N ALA A 3 27.45 -41.07 -1.78
CA ALA A 3 27.43 -39.65 -1.70
C ALA A 3 26.16 -39.11 -2.37
N PHE A 4 25.29 -38.47 -1.61
CA PHE A 4 24.18 -37.68 -2.16
C PHE A 4 24.75 -36.38 -2.76
N HIS A 5 24.78 -36.30 -4.08
CA HIS A 5 24.99 -35.05 -4.79
C HIS A 5 23.67 -34.28 -4.76
N LEU A 6 23.63 -33.25 -3.94
CA LEU A 6 22.60 -32.18 -4.05
C LEU A 6 22.91 -31.38 -5.32
N GLN A 7 22.29 -31.74 -6.43
CA GLN A 7 22.17 -30.83 -7.56
C GLN A 7 21.30 -29.66 -7.11
N SER A 8 21.91 -28.49 -6.98
CA SER A 8 21.19 -27.21 -6.91
C SER A 8 20.47 -27.00 -8.25
N GLY A 9 19.26 -27.52 -8.36
CA GLY A 9 18.39 -27.25 -9.48
C GLY A 9 18.09 -25.74 -9.48
N ARG A 10 18.69 -25.00 -10.41
CA ARG A 10 18.18 -23.70 -10.82
C ARG A 10 16.75 -23.94 -11.28
N ILE A 11 15.79 -23.61 -10.43
CA ILE A 11 14.42 -23.37 -10.85
C ILE A 11 14.53 -22.14 -11.76
N THR A 12 14.63 -22.37 -13.07
CA THR A 12 14.40 -21.33 -14.07
C THR A 12 12.94 -20.97 -13.93
N SER A 13 12.66 -19.89 -13.16
CA SER A 13 11.32 -19.46 -12.89
C SER A 13 10.66 -19.07 -14.22
N GLU A 14 9.49 -19.59 -14.48
CA GLU A 14 8.55 -19.22 -15.52
C GLU A 14 8.31 -17.69 -15.60
N PHE A 15 8.71 -16.95 -14.57
CA PHE A 15 8.43 -15.56 -14.27
C PHE A 15 9.62 -14.58 -14.45
N GLY A 16 10.67 -14.96 -15.12
CA GLY A 16 11.85 -14.09 -15.25
C GLY A 16 12.57 -13.81 -13.91
N ALA A 17 13.68 -13.07 -13.96
CA ALA A 17 14.48 -12.79 -12.77
C ALA A 17 13.87 -11.68 -11.92
N LYS A 18 13.81 -11.92 -10.59
CA LYS A 18 13.44 -10.88 -9.60
C LYS A 18 14.36 -9.67 -9.73
N PRO A 19 13.82 -8.44 -9.75
CA PRO A 19 14.63 -7.23 -9.71
C PRO A 19 15.49 -7.17 -8.45
N ARG A 20 16.76 -6.81 -8.60
CA ARG A 20 17.65 -6.55 -7.46
C ARG A 20 17.28 -5.24 -6.79
N ASP A 21 17.80 -4.99 -5.57
CA ASP A 21 17.50 -3.79 -4.81
C ASP A 21 17.99 -2.51 -5.50
N ASP A 22 19.16 -2.59 -6.15
CA ASP A 22 19.76 -1.50 -6.95
C ASP A 22 19.05 -1.25 -8.30
N GLU A 23 18.15 -2.13 -8.69
CA GLU A 23 17.30 -1.98 -9.87
C GLU A 23 15.93 -1.38 -9.54
N LEU A 24 15.65 -1.09 -8.27
CA LEU A 24 14.38 -0.49 -7.86
C LEU A 24 14.47 1.04 -7.84
N ASP A 25 13.46 1.66 -8.42
CA ASP A 25 13.21 3.09 -8.37
C ASP A 25 11.94 3.29 -7.53
N LEU A 26 12.13 3.77 -6.30
CA LEU A 26 11.10 3.88 -5.26
C LEU A 26 11.10 5.29 -4.70
N TYR A 27 9.94 5.93 -4.64
CA TYR A 27 9.79 7.23 -4.02
C TYR A 27 8.39 7.41 -3.43
N GLY A 28 8.27 8.22 -2.39
CA GLY A 28 7.00 8.59 -1.78
C GLY A 28 7.10 9.93 -1.10
N LEU A 29 6.02 10.69 -1.14
CA LEU A 29 5.89 11.98 -0.48
C LEU A 29 4.47 12.20 0.04
N THR A 30 4.35 13.10 0.99
CA THR A 30 3.06 13.58 1.53
C THR A 30 3.10 15.08 1.75
N HIS A 31 1.95 15.74 1.56
CA HIS A 31 1.81 17.19 1.70
C HIS A 31 0.44 17.53 2.34
N PRO A 32 0.35 18.52 3.24
CA PRO A 32 -0.93 18.90 3.88
C PRO A 32 -1.96 19.51 2.92
N GLY A 33 -1.58 19.78 1.67
CA GLY A 33 -2.39 20.54 0.75
C GLY A 33 -2.30 22.05 1.01
N LYS A 34 -3.27 22.82 0.47
CA LYS A 34 -3.34 24.27 0.63
C LYS A 34 -4.47 24.73 1.58
N VAL A 35 -5.37 23.83 1.92
CA VAL A 35 -6.60 24.14 2.68
C VAL A 35 -6.58 23.53 4.08
N ARG A 36 -6.02 22.34 4.24
CA ARG A 36 -5.96 21.66 5.53
C ARG A 36 -4.87 22.26 6.41
N ALA A 37 -5.18 22.48 7.69
CA ALA A 37 -4.22 22.98 8.67
C ALA A 37 -3.18 21.94 9.07
N GLU A 38 -3.54 20.66 8.99
CA GLU A 38 -2.72 19.53 9.41
C GLU A 38 -2.74 18.41 8.37
N ASN A 39 -1.66 17.64 8.31
CA ASN A 39 -1.60 16.42 7.53
C ASN A 39 -2.02 15.23 8.40
N GLN A 40 -3.05 14.51 7.99
CA GLN A 40 -3.57 13.31 8.64
C GLN A 40 -3.24 12.04 7.86
N ASP A 41 -2.62 12.19 6.70
CA ASP A 41 -2.11 11.07 5.91
C ASP A 41 -0.83 10.51 6.55
N HIS A 42 -0.71 9.20 6.50
CA HIS A 42 0.57 8.50 6.74
C HIS A 42 0.87 7.56 5.58
N PHE A 43 2.15 7.41 5.29
CA PHE A 43 2.62 6.42 4.33
C PHE A 43 3.83 5.66 4.85
N LEU A 44 4.05 4.49 4.28
CA LEU A 44 5.25 3.70 4.47
C LEU A 44 5.73 3.17 3.13
N LEU A 45 7.02 3.33 2.86
CA LEU A 45 7.69 2.76 1.71
C LEU A 45 8.99 2.13 2.19
N CYS A 46 9.10 0.81 2.15
CA CYS A 46 10.29 0.11 2.60
C CYS A 46 10.50 -1.24 1.90
N THR A 47 11.69 -1.79 2.09
CA THR A 47 12.01 -3.17 1.69
C THR A 47 12.26 -4.02 2.92
N VAL A 48 11.76 -5.26 2.92
CA VAL A 48 11.93 -6.22 4.00
C VAL A 48 12.97 -7.25 3.60
N HIS A 49 13.96 -7.45 4.48
CA HIS A 49 15.07 -8.41 4.28
C HIS A 49 15.22 -9.30 5.50
N PRO A 50 15.59 -10.57 5.35
CA PRO A 50 16.09 -11.37 6.45
C PRO A 50 17.49 -10.86 6.81
N GLN A 51 17.79 -10.83 8.08
CA GLN A 51 19.11 -10.47 8.60
C GLN A 51 19.52 -11.45 9.70
N ALA A 52 20.73 -11.98 9.62
CA ALA A 52 21.37 -12.71 10.70
C ALA A 52 22.48 -11.86 11.32
N VAL A 53 22.56 -11.86 12.66
CA VAL A 53 23.66 -11.26 13.40
C VAL A 53 24.44 -12.40 14.03
N ILE A 54 25.69 -12.60 13.60
CA ILE A 54 26.56 -13.64 14.13
C ILE A 54 27.39 -13.07 15.25
N HIS A 55 27.23 -13.61 16.46
CA HIS A 55 28.01 -13.21 17.63
C HIS A 55 29.28 -14.06 17.81
N ALA A 56 29.24 -15.32 17.34
CA ALA A 56 30.39 -16.22 17.31
C ALA A 56 30.11 -17.38 16.37
N THR A 57 31.14 -17.89 15.70
CA THR A 57 31.04 -19.07 14.82
C THR A 57 32.39 -19.76 14.68
N SER A 58 32.36 -21.05 14.35
CA SER A 58 33.52 -21.84 13.92
C SER A 58 33.56 -22.03 12.41
N LEU A 59 32.62 -21.44 11.64
CA LEU A 59 32.59 -21.53 10.20
C LEU A 59 33.69 -20.69 9.54
N PRO A 60 34.27 -21.12 8.42
CA PRO A 60 35.43 -20.47 7.81
C PRO A 60 35.13 -19.10 7.23
N ASP A 61 33.88 -18.84 6.73
CA ASP A 61 33.48 -17.60 6.04
C ASP A 61 32.24 -16.99 6.67
N PRO A 62 32.36 -16.37 7.89
CA PRO A 62 31.22 -15.78 8.59
C PRO A 62 30.63 -14.58 7.86
N ASP A 63 31.40 -13.88 7.03
CA ASP A 63 30.95 -12.67 6.32
C ASP A 63 29.86 -12.97 5.30
N GLU A 64 29.87 -14.13 4.65
CA GLU A 64 28.78 -14.56 3.76
C GLU A 64 27.47 -14.79 4.52
N LEU A 65 27.55 -15.21 5.78
CA LEU A 65 26.39 -15.45 6.65
C LEU A 65 25.85 -14.17 7.26
N GLN A 66 26.68 -13.12 7.43
CA GLN A 66 26.27 -11.79 7.86
C GLN A 66 25.69 -10.96 6.70
N ALA A 67 25.87 -11.43 5.47
CA ALA A 67 25.33 -10.76 4.29
C ALA A 67 23.81 -10.60 4.44
N ARG A 68 23.34 -9.38 4.17
CA ARG A 68 21.93 -9.07 4.11
C ARG A 68 21.26 -9.99 3.10
N GLY A 69 20.36 -10.84 3.55
CA GLY A 69 19.65 -11.78 2.69
C GLY A 69 18.85 -11.05 1.58
N GLN A 70 18.50 -11.79 0.53
CA GLN A 70 17.69 -11.23 -0.55
C GLN A 70 16.39 -10.62 -0.02
N ARG A 71 16.00 -9.49 -0.59
CA ARG A 71 14.72 -8.84 -0.27
C ARG A 71 13.58 -9.86 -0.29
N LEU A 72 12.79 -9.93 0.79
CA LEU A 72 11.58 -10.73 0.86
C LEU A 72 10.44 -10.03 0.12
N ALA A 73 10.26 -8.74 0.44
CA ALA A 73 9.17 -7.93 -0.11
C ALA A 73 9.57 -6.46 -0.23
N THR A 74 8.83 -5.73 -1.09
CA THR A 74 8.72 -4.26 -1.03
C THR A 74 7.33 -3.93 -0.51
N VAL A 75 7.26 -3.04 0.47
CA VAL A 75 6.03 -2.60 1.14
C VAL A 75 5.75 -1.17 0.76
N MET A 76 4.58 -0.90 0.25
CA MET A 76 4.01 0.43 0.03
C MET A 76 2.69 0.49 0.79
N LEU A 77 2.46 1.52 1.57
CA LEU A 77 1.24 1.72 2.35
C LEU A 77 0.87 3.20 2.35
N VAL A 78 -0.42 3.48 2.17
CA VAL A 78 -1.02 4.78 2.41
C VAL A 78 -2.22 4.62 3.34
N ALA A 79 -2.41 5.58 4.23
CA ALA A 79 -3.51 5.66 5.17
C ALA A 79 -3.94 7.12 5.31
N ASP A 80 -5.16 7.43 4.89
CA ASP A 80 -5.78 8.76 4.99
C ASP A 80 -6.65 8.82 6.24
N GLY A 81 -6.29 9.70 7.16
CA GLY A 81 -6.96 9.84 8.45
C GLY A 81 -8.27 10.59 8.36
N VAL A 82 -9.36 9.96 8.74
CA VAL A 82 -10.73 10.53 8.73
C VAL A 82 -11.18 10.88 10.14
N GLY A 83 -11.68 12.10 10.31
CA GLY A 83 -12.17 12.56 11.62
C GLY A 83 -11.72 13.99 11.97
N GLY A 84 -11.71 14.34 13.24
CA GLY A 84 -11.07 15.60 13.69
C GLY A 84 -9.55 15.48 13.66
N SER A 85 -8.81 16.57 13.42
CA SER A 85 -7.39 16.62 13.09
C SER A 85 -6.48 15.64 13.87
N ALA A 86 -6.58 15.60 15.20
CA ALA A 86 -5.76 14.71 16.02
C ALA A 86 -6.21 13.24 15.97
N ALA A 87 -7.51 12.97 15.81
CA ALA A 87 -8.05 11.60 15.84
C ALA A 87 -7.78 10.86 14.50
N GLY A 88 -7.94 11.57 13.37
CA GLY A 88 -7.63 11.02 12.06
C GLY A 88 -6.13 10.69 11.92
N ARG A 89 -5.25 11.61 12.34
CA ARG A 89 -3.80 11.39 12.33
C ARG A 89 -3.40 10.18 13.18
N GLU A 90 -3.96 10.06 14.38
CA GLU A 90 -3.68 8.93 15.27
C GLU A 90 -4.20 7.60 14.66
N ALA A 91 -5.37 7.63 14.01
CA ALA A 91 -5.93 6.45 13.35
C ALA A 91 -5.03 5.95 12.21
N SER A 92 -4.61 6.84 11.29
CA SER A 92 -3.76 6.49 10.16
C SER A 92 -2.38 6.02 10.61
N GLN A 93 -1.81 6.62 11.66
CA GLN A 93 -0.56 6.17 12.26
C GLN A 93 -0.68 4.76 12.86
N LEU A 94 -1.66 4.52 13.73
CA LEU A 94 -1.88 3.21 14.38
C LEU A 94 -2.14 2.11 13.36
N ALA A 95 -2.93 2.39 12.32
CA ALA A 95 -3.18 1.44 11.25
C ALA A 95 -1.88 1.06 10.53
N ALA A 96 -1.07 2.04 10.12
CA ALA A 96 0.19 1.82 9.43
C ALA A 96 1.19 1.02 10.29
N GLU A 97 1.34 1.37 11.58
CA GLU A 97 2.21 0.67 12.52
C GLU A 97 1.76 -0.78 12.77
N THR A 98 0.45 -1.02 12.89
CA THR A 98 -0.10 -2.36 13.12
C THR A 98 0.11 -3.26 11.92
N ILE A 99 -0.17 -2.75 10.71
CA ILE A 99 0.09 -3.47 9.46
C ILE A 99 1.57 -3.82 9.34
N MET A 100 2.47 -2.87 9.60
CA MET A 100 3.91 -3.13 9.46
C MET A 100 4.41 -4.22 10.43
N ARG A 101 3.93 -4.21 11.67
CA ARG A 101 4.25 -5.27 12.65
C ARG A 101 3.77 -6.63 12.17
N TYR A 102 2.54 -6.69 11.66
CA TYR A 102 1.95 -7.93 11.16
C TYR A 102 2.71 -8.46 9.93
N VAL A 103 2.94 -7.61 8.93
CA VAL A 103 3.65 -7.97 7.70
C VAL A 103 5.06 -8.48 8.00
N THR A 104 5.82 -7.79 8.87
CA THR A 104 7.18 -8.22 9.22
C THR A 104 7.23 -9.54 9.98
N SER A 105 6.23 -9.86 10.79
CA SER A 105 6.14 -11.14 11.49
C SER A 105 5.74 -12.28 10.54
N THR A 106 4.81 -12.03 9.63
CA THR A 106 4.25 -13.02 8.71
C THR A 106 5.20 -13.34 7.56
N LEU A 107 5.87 -12.35 6.98
CA LEU A 107 6.79 -12.54 5.85
C LEU A 107 7.98 -13.47 6.16
N ARG A 108 8.38 -13.60 7.41
CA ARG A 108 9.46 -14.52 7.82
C ARG A 108 9.09 -15.99 7.60
N SER A 109 7.83 -16.31 7.73
CA SER A 109 7.31 -17.68 7.61
C SER A 109 6.86 -18.03 6.19
N TYR A 110 6.56 -17.04 5.37
CA TYR A 110 5.88 -17.19 4.08
C TYR A 110 6.78 -17.64 2.90
N PRO A 111 8.04 -17.21 2.74
CA PRO A 111 8.86 -17.57 1.59
C PRO A 111 9.14 -19.08 1.44
N ALA A 112 8.91 -19.85 2.50
CA ALA A 112 9.11 -21.29 2.51
C ALA A 112 7.90 -22.09 1.98
N MET A 113 6.74 -21.46 1.77
CA MET A 113 5.47 -22.15 1.56
C MET A 113 5.07 -22.38 0.09
N GLY A 114 5.66 -21.66 -0.88
CA GLY A 114 5.32 -21.83 -2.30
C GLY A 114 3.88 -21.46 -2.67
N SER A 115 3.52 -21.55 -3.95
CA SER A 115 2.24 -21.11 -4.52
C SER A 115 0.99 -21.86 -4.02
N GLN A 116 1.14 -22.95 -3.31
CA GLN A 116 0.00 -23.73 -2.77
C GLN A 116 -0.68 -23.08 -1.56
N HIS A 117 -0.06 -22.02 -0.98
CA HIS A 117 -0.55 -21.33 0.22
C HIS A 117 -0.99 -19.89 -0.05
N ASP A 118 -1.28 -19.54 -1.31
CA ASP A 118 -1.76 -18.20 -1.68
C ASP A 118 -3.03 -17.81 -0.92
N GLU A 119 -3.98 -18.74 -0.77
CA GLU A 119 -5.23 -18.52 -0.04
C GLU A 119 -4.99 -18.21 1.44
N ASP A 120 -4.05 -18.92 2.07
CA ASP A 120 -3.67 -18.69 3.47
C ASP A 120 -3.04 -17.29 3.64
N PHE A 121 -2.24 -16.88 2.65
CA PHE A 121 -1.62 -15.55 2.66
C PHE A 121 -2.62 -14.42 2.45
N LEU A 122 -3.54 -14.56 1.50
CA LEU A 122 -4.64 -13.61 1.31
C LEU A 122 -5.50 -13.49 2.57
N THR A 123 -5.75 -14.63 3.24
CA THR A 123 -6.48 -14.66 4.51
C THR A 123 -5.70 -13.96 5.63
N ALA A 124 -4.39 -14.19 5.72
CA ALA A 124 -3.52 -13.53 6.69
C ALA A 124 -3.46 -12.02 6.45
N LEU A 125 -3.38 -11.57 5.20
CA LEU A 125 -3.40 -10.15 4.87
C LEU A 125 -4.73 -9.49 5.22
N ARG A 126 -5.86 -10.18 5.00
CA ARG A 126 -7.18 -9.69 5.44
C ARG A 126 -7.24 -9.58 6.97
N ALA A 127 -6.72 -10.57 7.68
CA ALA A 127 -6.66 -10.56 9.14
C ALA A 127 -5.81 -9.39 9.66
N ALA A 128 -4.72 -9.03 8.99
CA ALA A 128 -3.91 -7.86 9.34
C ALA A 128 -4.72 -6.54 9.31
N ALA A 129 -5.56 -6.35 8.30
CA ALA A 129 -6.41 -5.17 8.21
C ALA A 129 -7.49 -5.15 9.32
N LEU A 130 -8.05 -6.31 9.67
CA LEU A 130 -9.00 -6.43 10.79
C LEU A 130 -8.33 -6.21 12.15
N GLU A 131 -7.07 -6.60 12.31
CA GLU A 131 -6.27 -6.30 13.52
C GLU A 131 -5.99 -4.79 13.63
N ALA A 132 -5.70 -4.12 12.51
CA ALA A 132 -5.58 -2.66 12.49
C ALA A 132 -6.89 -1.97 12.87
N ASP A 133 -8.04 -2.48 12.40
CA ASP A 133 -9.36 -1.99 12.79
C ASP A 133 -9.60 -2.14 14.30
N ALA A 134 -9.33 -3.32 14.86
CA ALA A 134 -9.47 -3.57 16.29
C ALA A 134 -8.57 -2.63 17.13
N THR A 135 -7.33 -2.39 16.68
CA THR A 135 -6.38 -1.50 17.34
C THR A 135 -6.88 -0.05 17.36
N VAL A 136 -7.36 0.45 16.21
CA VAL A 136 -7.90 1.82 16.11
C VAL A 136 -9.17 1.98 16.95
N ARG A 137 -10.07 0.98 16.95
CA ARG A 137 -11.28 1.00 17.80
C ARG A 137 -10.95 0.98 19.28
N SER A 138 -9.94 0.23 19.71
CA SER A 138 -9.50 0.21 21.11
C SER A 138 -8.98 1.58 21.53
N ALA A 139 -8.10 2.19 20.74
CA ALA A 139 -7.59 3.54 20.99
C ALA A 139 -8.72 4.61 21.02
N ALA A 140 -9.70 4.50 20.13
CA ALA A 140 -10.87 5.38 20.13
C ALA A 140 -11.69 5.26 21.43
N ALA A 141 -11.89 4.02 21.93
CA ALA A 141 -12.61 3.78 23.18
C ALA A 141 -11.85 4.33 24.41
N GLU A 142 -10.54 4.12 24.48
CA GLU A 142 -9.67 4.66 25.54
C GLU A 142 -9.71 6.19 25.57
N ARG A 143 -9.63 6.82 24.37
CA ARG A 143 -9.73 8.28 24.23
C ARG A 143 -11.10 8.82 24.68
N ALA A 144 -12.20 8.11 24.34
CA ALA A 144 -13.53 8.49 24.77
C ALA A 144 -13.68 8.43 26.30
N GLN A 145 -13.13 7.39 26.93
CA GLN A 145 -13.10 7.26 28.40
C GLN A 145 -12.28 8.37 29.06
N ALA A 146 -11.10 8.67 28.54
CA ALA A 146 -10.19 9.69 29.09
C ALA A 146 -10.77 11.12 29.00
N THR A 147 -11.54 11.41 27.93
CA THR A 147 -12.09 12.74 27.71
C THR A 147 -13.51 12.94 28.26
N GLY A 148 -14.17 11.86 28.70
CA GLY A 148 -15.58 11.87 29.13
C GLY A 148 -16.54 12.29 28.02
N ARG A 149 -16.09 12.33 26.75
CA ARG A 149 -16.86 12.67 25.56
C ARG A 149 -16.92 11.48 24.64
N LEU A 150 -18.12 10.98 24.40
CA LEU A 150 -18.40 10.25 23.16
C LEU A 150 -18.19 11.25 22.03
N SER A 151 -16.98 11.26 21.45
CA SER A 151 -16.68 12.18 20.35
C SER A 151 -17.63 11.84 19.20
N SER A 152 -18.38 12.83 18.73
CA SER A 152 -19.22 12.71 17.54
C SER A 152 -18.39 12.55 16.25
N LYS A 153 -17.06 12.67 16.33
CA LYS A 153 -16.13 12.47 15.23
C LYS A 153 -15.40 11.17 15.45
N SER A 154 -15.64 10.19 14.59
CA SER A 154 -15.01 8.88 14.59
C SER A 154 -13.50 9.00 14.37
N MET A 155 -12.72 8.25 15.11
CA MET A 155 -11.32 7.99 14.86
C MET A 155 -11.25 6.89 13.80
N ALA A 156 -11.00 7.25 12.56
CA ALA A 156 -11.01 6.31 11.44
C ALA A 156 -9.92 6.67 10.41
N THR A 157 -9.62 5.73 9.52
CA THR A 157 -8.67 5.93 8.43
C THR A 157 -8.97 5.00 7.27
N THR A 158 -8.56 5.37 6.06
CA THR A 158 -8.39 4.42 4.96
C THR A 158 -7.16 3.55 5.21
N LEU A 159 -7.04 2.46 4.48
CA LEU A 159 -5.85 1.63 4.44
C LEU A 159 -5.70 1.02 3.06
N THR A 160 -4.61 1.36 2.37
CA THR A 160 -4.21 0.68 1.14
C THR A 160 -2.77 0.22 1.28
N LEU A 161 -2.57 -1.09 1.29
CA LEU A 161 -1.28 -1.76 1.36
C LEU A 161 -1.01 -2.46 0.04
N ALA A 162 0.15 -2.21 -0.56
CA ALA A 162 0.67 -2.98 -1.69
C ALA A 162 1.97 -3.68 -1.25
N LEU A 163 1.95 -5.01 -1.26
CA LEU A 163 3.03 -5.87 -0.82
C LEU A 163 3.58 -6.65 -2.02
N ALA A 164 4.74 -6.21 -2.54
CA ALA A 164 5.39 -6.88 -3.66
C ALA A 164 6.28 -8.02 -3.17
N VAL A 165 5.76 -9.25 -3.26
CA VAL A 165 6.47 -10.51 -3.04
C VAL A 165 6.61 -11.19 -4.40
N TRP A 166 7.78 -11.05 -5.03
CA TRP A 166 7.99 -11.51 -6.39
C TRP A 166 7.51 -12.95 -6.61
N PRO A 167 6.74 -13.24 -7.67
CA PRO A 167 6.39 -12.37 -8.81
C PRO A 167 5.05 -11.60 -8.66
N TRP A 168 4.49 -11.55 -7.47
CA TRP A 168 3.15 -11.01 -7.21
C TRP A 168 3.17 -9.71 -6.41
N LEU A 169 2.20 -8.86 -6.71
CA LEU A 169 1.77 -7.75 -5.87
C LEU A 169 0.46 -8.13 -5.19
N TYR A 170 0.47 -8.18 -3.88
CA TYR A 170 -0.73 -8.34 -3.07
C TYR A 170 -1.19 -6.96 -2.62
N VAL A 171 -2.47 -6.67 -2.82
CA VAL A 171 -3.06 -5.38 -2.44
C VAL A 171 -4.17 -5.62 -1.43
N VAL A 172 -4.05 -5.01 -0.25
CA VAL A 172 -5.11 -4.95 0.77
C VAL A 172 -5.68 -3.56 0.77
N HIS A 173 -7.00 -3.45 0.73
CA HIS A 173 -7.66 -2.17 0.57
C HIS A 173 -8.88 -2.01 1.45
N VAL A 174 -8.98 -0.85 2.11
CA VAL A 174 -10.15 -0.35 2.86
C VAL A 174 -10.24 1.15 2.63
N GLY A 175 -11.34 1.64 2.08
CA GLY A 175 -11.58 3.07 1.86
C GLY A 175 -11.55 3.50 0.40
N ASP A 176 -11.01 4.70 0.11
CA ASP A 176 -10.98 5.33 -1.20
C ASP A 176 -9.59 5.83 -1.63
N SER A 177 -8.55 5.52 -0.86
CA SER A 177 -7.16 5.63 -1.33
C SER A 177 -6.91 4.60 -2.43
N ARG A 178 -6.14 4.94 -3.45
CA ARG A 178 -6.04 4.09 -4.63
C ARG A 178 -4.67 3.48 -4.84
N CYS A 179 -4.67 2.27 -5.42
CA CYS A 179 -3.51 1.59 -5.99
C CYS A 179 -3.73 1.38 -7.48
N TYR A 180 -2.77 1.81 -8.29
CA TYR A 180 -2.78 1.66 -9.73
C TYR A 180 -1.61 0.79 -10.19
N PHE A 181 -1.87 0.03 -11.25
CA PHE A 181 -0.86 -0.68 -12.03
C PHE A 181 -0.79 -0.05 -13.42
N PHE A 182 0.40 0.41 -13.82
CA PHE A 182 0.63 1.01 -15.12
C PHE A 182 1.64 0.21 -15.90
N TRP A 183 1.33 -0.12 -17.14
CA TRP A 183 2.24 -0.79 -18.05
C TRP A 183 1.89 -0.49 -19.52
N ASN A 184 2.90 -0.15 -20.34
CA ASN A 184 2.75 0.13 -21.78
C ASN A 184 1.67 1.15 -22.15
N GLY A 185 1.47 2.20 -21.34
CA GLY A 185 0.47 3.24 -21.60
C GLY A 185 -0.91 2.93 -21.04
N ASP A 186 -1.13 1.71 -20.53
CA ASP A 186 -2.39 1.30 -19.90
C ASP A 186 -2.31 1.49 -18.37
N LEU A 187 -3.27 2.22 -17.82
CA LEU A 187 -3.45 2.45 -16.39
C LEU A 187 -4.65 1.68 -15.88
N GLN A 188 -4.41 0.75 -14.99
CA GLN A 188 -5.45 -0.01 -14.33
C GLN A 188 -5.53 0.37 -12.85
N GLN A 189 -6.69 0.83 -12.38
CA GLN A 189 -6.98 0.92 -10.95
C GLN A 189 -7.16 -0.49 -10.39
N VAL A 190 -6.30 -0.88 -9.44
CA VAL A 190 -6.32 -2.21 -8.81
C VAL A 190 -7.31 -2.27 -7.66
N THR A 191 -7.42 -1.16 -6.91
CA THR A 191 -8.39 -0.99 -5.83
C THR A 191 -9.72 -0.49 -6.39
N ARG A 192 -10.80 -0.75 -5.66
CA ARG A 192 -12.11 -0.17 -5.94
C ARG A 192 -12.49 0.73 -4.78
N ASP A 193 -12.87 1.99 -5.07
CA ASP A 193 -13.23 2.94 -4.04
C ASP A 193 -14.43 2.42 -3.21
N GLN A 194 -14.29 2.39 -1.91
CA GLN A 194 -15.34 1.98 -0.99
C GLN A 194 -16.07 3.21 -0.44
N THR A 195 -16.78 3.92 -1.34
CA THR A 195 -17.62 5.08 -1.02
C THR A 195 -19.09 4.74 -1.19
N MET A 196 -19.96 5.51 -0.51
CA MET A 196 -21.41 5.35 -0.69
C MET A 196 -21.86 5.62 -2.13
N ALA A 197 -21.19 6.53 -2.85
CA ALA A 197 -21.49 6.77 -4.26
C ALA A 197 -21.17 5.56 -5.11
N GLN A 198 -20.04 4.89 -4.88
CA GLN A 198 -19.65 3.68 -5.59
C GLN A 198 -20.60 2.53 -5.29
N ASP A 199 -21.05 2.37 -4.05
CA ASP A 199 -22.06 1.38 -3.68
C ASP A 199 -23.40 1.59 -4.41
N LEU A 200 -23.79 2.85 -4.62
CA LEU A 200 -24.97 3.17 -5.43
C LEU A 200 -24.80 2.83 -6.90
N VAL A 201 -23.59 3.01 -7.44
CA VAL A 201 -23.25 2.59 -8.82
C VAL A 201 -23.37 1.08 -8.97
N ASP A 202 -22.82 0.31 -8.06
CA ASP A 202 -22.85 -1.15 -8.12
C ASP A 202 -24.26 -1.74 -7.99
N LYS A 203 -25.09 -1.07 -7.21
CA LYS A 203 -26.51 -1.41 -7.10
C LYS A 203 -27.36 -0.92 -8.27
N GLY A 204 -26.75 -0.25 -9.27
CA GLY A 204 -27.44 0.32 -10.42
C GLY A 204 -28.33 1.54 -10.08
N ALA A 205 -28.20 2.10 -8.88
CA ALA A 205 -28.97 3.24 -8.41
C ALA A 205 -28.38 4.59 -8.84
N LEU A 206 -27.08 4.61 -9.22
CA LEU A 206 -26.38 5.79 -9.72
C LEU A 206 -25.59 5.42 -10.97
N PRO A 207 -25.67 6.19 -12.08
CA PRO A 207 -24.78 6.01 -13.22
C PRO A 207 -23.31 6.27 -12.86
N ALA A 208 -22.40 5.46 -13.39
CA ALA A 208 -20.97 5.52 -13.06
C ALA A 208 -20.33 6.89 -13.40
N ASP A 209 -20.74 7.51 -14.50
CA ASP A 209 -20.29 8.84 -14.92
C ASP A 209 -20.74 9.98 -14.00
N ARG A 210 -21.68 9.73 -13.09
CA ARG A 210 -22.18 10.68 -12.09
C ARG A 210 -21.63 10.42 -10.69
N ALA A 211 -20.91 9.33 -10.46
CA ALA A 211 -20.40 8.96 -9.13
C ALA A 211 -19.52 10.07 -8.52
N ALA A 212 -18.58 10.61 -9.28
CA ALA A 212 -17.66 11.66 -8.82
C ALA A 212 -18.36 13.00 -8.48
N GLN A 213 -19.53 13.24 -9.07
CA GLN A 213 -20.33 14.47 -8.82
C GLN A 213 -21.38 14.27 -7.72
N SER A 214 -21.52 13.06 -7.21
CA SER A 214 -22.46 12.73 -6.15
C SER A 214 -22.04 13.38 -4.83
N PRO A 215 -22.97 13.90 -4.01
CA PRO A 215 -22.67 14.34 -2.65
C PRO A 215 -22.14 13.21 -1.74
N PHE A 216 -22.28 11.96 -2.17
CA PHE A 216 -21.80 10.76 -1.47
C PHE A 216 -20.43 10.27 -1.96
N SER A 217 -19.79 10.98 -2.91
CA SER A 217 -18.49 10.57 -3.50
C SER A 217 -17.34 10.51 -2.48
N HIS A 218 -17.43 11.30 -1.40
CA HIS A 218 -16.43 11.37 -0.33
C HIS A 218 -16.90 10.75 0.99
N VAL A 219 -18.06 10.06 0.99
CA VAL A 219 -18.57 9.37 2.15
C VAL A 219 -18.14 7.93 2.10
N LEU A 220 -17.20 7.56 2.96
CA LEU A 220 -16.70 6.18 3.03
C LEU A 220 -17.81 5.22 3.47
N ALA A 221 -17.97 4.14 2.71
CA ALA A 221 -18.79 2.99 3.06
C ALA A 221 -18.02 2.01 3.96
N SER A 222 -16.69 2.02 3.86
CA SER A 222 -15.80 1.17 4.65
C SER A 222 -14.55 1.93 5.06
N SER A 223 -14.14 1.81 6.33
CA SER A 223 -12.91 2.43 6.87
C SER A 223 -12.44 1.70 8.13
N ILE A 224 -11.14 1.70 8.38
CA ILE A 224 -10.50 1.20 9.61
C ILE A 224 -10.94 2.08 10.78
N GLY A 225 -11.49 1.49 11.84
CA GLY A 225 -12.03 2.22 12.99
C GLY A 225 -13.41 2.82 12.77
N GLY A 226 -13.93 2.79 11.55
CA GLY A 226 -15.26 3.30 11.19
C GLY A 226 -16.42 2.35 11.53
N PRO A 227 -17.65 2.70 11.14
CA PRO A 227 -18.82 1.87 11.41
C PRO A 227 -18.72 0.49 10.75
N GLU A 228 -18.19 0.41 9.55
CA GLU A 228 -17.99 -0.82 8.79
C GLU A 228 -16.56 -0.91 8.29
N THR A 229 -15.99 -2.11 8.34
CA THR A 229 -14.64 -2.43 7.85
C THR A 229 -14.70 -3.70 7.01
N SER A 230 -14.54 -3.54 5.69
CA SER A 230 -14.62 -4.62 4.70
C SER A 230 -13.33 -4.69 3.89
N PRO A 231 -12.27 -5.36 4.37
CA PRO A 231 -11.01 -5.44 3.66
C PRO A 231 -11.14 -6.25 2.37
N GLU A 232 -10.82 -5.64 1.24
CA GLU A 232 -10.63 -6.31 -0.04
C GLU A 232 -9.17 -6.69 -0.22
N VAL A 233 -8.93 -7.88 -0.76
CA VAL A 233 -7.57 -8.36 -1.06
C VAL A 233 -7.52 -8.84 -2.50
N SER A 234 -6.58 -8.30 -3.26
CA SER A 234 -6.36 -8.64 -4.66
C SER A 234 -4.89 -8.98 -4.92
N ARG A 235 -4.63 -9.61 -6.08
CA ARG A 235 -3.29 -10.00 -6.52
C ARG A 235 -3.07 -9.62 -7.98
N VAL A 236 -1.91 -9.04 -8.28
CA VAL A 236 -1.50 -8.61 -9.61
C VAL A 236 -0.13 -9.21 -9.97
N ASP A 237 0.04 -9.66 -11.21
CA ASP A 237 1.33 -10.11 -11.75
C ASP A 237 2.22 -8.89 -12.05
N ILE A 238 3.41 -8.84 -11.41
CA ILE A 238 4.40 -7.76 -11.59
C ILE A 238 5.67 -8.22 -12.32
N THR A 239 5.61 -9.30 -13.07
CA THR A 239 6.75 -9.81 -13.84
C THR A 239 7.14 -8.93 -15.02
N LYS A 240 6.24 -8.05 -15.46
CA LYS A 240 6.44 -7.15 -16.59
C LYS A 240 7.43 -6.04 -16.23
N ARG A 241 8.67 -6.14 -16.74
CA ARG A 241 9.68 -5.10 -16.51
C ARG A 241 9.20 -3.74 -17.02
N GLY A 242 9.44 -2.70 -16.22
CA GLY A 242 8.98 -1.34 -16.48
C GLY A 242 7.51 -1.09 -16.13
N CYS A 243 6.83 -2.04 -15.48
CA CYS A 243 5.56 -1.72 -14.84
C CYS A 243 5.79 -0.75 -13.67
N VAL A 244 4.81 0.12 -13.45
CA VAL A 244 4.81 1.09 -12.35
C VAL A 244 3.63 0.77 -11.44
N ILE A 245 3.88 0.77 -10.14
CA ILE A 245 2.85 0.75 -9.10
C ILE A 245 2.77 2.17 -8.57
N LEU A 246 1.59 2.78 -8.65
CA LEU A 246 1.32 4.09 -8.05
C LEU A 246 0.29 3.90 -6.95
N MET A 247 0.53 4.52 -5.80
CA MET A 247 -0.44 4.60 -4.71
C MET A 247 -0.66 6.05 -4.32
N CYS A 248 -1.90 6.41 -4.00
CA CYS A 248 -2.22 7.76 -3.55
C CYS A 248 -3.45 7.80 -2.66
N THR A 249 -3.56 8.87 -1.87
CA THR A 249 -4.79 9.27 -1.18
C THR A 249 -5.70 10.05 -2.13
N ASP A 250 -6.95 10.24 -1.73
CA ASP A 250 -7.98 10.92 -2.53
C ASP A 250 -7.66 12.38 -2.84
N GLY A 251 -6.76 13.00 -2.04
CA GLY A 251 -6.26 14.35 -2.30
C GLY A 251 -5.55 14.52 -3.65
N LEU A 252 -4.99 13.43 -4.21
CA LEU A 252 -4.51 13.44 -5.59
C LEU A 252 -5.67 13.35 -6.58
N THR A 253 -6.51 12.33 -6.44
CA THR A 253 -7.53 11.96 -7.45
C THR A 253 -8.72 12.91 -7.48
N LYS A 254 -8.92 13.72 -6.45
CA LYS A 254 -9.84 14.87 -6.45
C LYS A 254 -9.44 15.94 -7.48
N HIS A 255 -8.17 16.04 -7.80
CA HIS A 255 -7.62 17.10 -8.64
C HIS A 255 -7.04 16.61 -9.96
N VAL A 256 -6.55 15.36 -10.01
CA VAL A 256 -5.85 14.79 -11.17
C VAL A 256 -6.60 13.54 -11.65
N PRO A 257 -7.24 13.59 -12.84
CA PRO A 257 -7.96 12.44 -13.39
C PRO A 257 -7.01 11.37 -13.88
N ASP A 258 -7.46 10.12 -13.94
CA ASP A 258 -6.69 8.94 -14.29
C ASP A 258 -5.96 9.06 -15.64
N ALA A 259 -6.57 9.71 -16.64
CA ALA A 259 -5.94 9.92 -17.94
C ALA A 259 -4.67 10.79 -17.87
N GLU A 260 -4.65 11.77 -16.97
CA GLU A 260 -3.47 12.60 -16.74
C GLU A 260 -2.43 11.88 -15.87
N ILE A 261 -2.86 11.10 -14.89
CA ILE A 261 -1.98 10.20 -14.13
C ILE A 261 -1.26 9.27 -15.10
N ALA A 262 -2.00 8.63 -16.04
CA ALA A 262 -1.42 7.76 -17.06
C ALA A 262 -0.39 8.49 -17.94
N THR A 263 -0.67 9.75 -18.32
CA THR A 263 0.24 10.57 -19.11
C THR A 263 1.54 10.83 -18.36
N HIS A 264 1.47 11.22 -17.08
CA HIS A 264 2.65 11.46 -16.26
C HIS A 264 3.46 10.19 -16.02
N LEU A 265 2.81 9.04 -15.77
CA LEU A 265 3.47 7.75 -15.64
C LEU A 265 4.15 7.30 -16.94
N GLY A 266 3.54 7.58 -18.10
CA GLY A 266 4.11 7.29 -19.41
C GLY A 266 5.36 8.09 -19.73
N ALA A 267 5.46 9.30 -19.20
CA ALA A 267 6.59 10.24 -19.39
C ALA A 267 7.63 10.20 -18.26
N MET A 268 7.42 9.37 -17.22
CA MET A 268 8.25 9.40 -16.01
C MET A 268 9.72 9.01 -16.28
N GLN A 269 10.63 9.78 -15.72
CA GLN A 269 12.07 9.50 -15.72
C GLN A 269 12.50 8.78 -14.43
N SER A 270 11.92 9.16 -13.29
CA SER A 270 12.12 8.52 -11.99
C SER A 270 10.84 8.52 -11.17
N ALA A 271 10.79 7.66 -10.14
CA ALA A 271 9.69 7.66 -9.17
C ALA A 271 9.59 9.00 -8.44
N GLU A 272 10.72 9.63 -8.11
CA GLU A 272 10.78 10.94 -7.48
C GLU A 272 10.16 12.02 -8.38
N GLN A 273 10.59 12.10 -9.65
CA GLN A 273 10.11 13.10 -10.59
C GLN A 273 8.59 13.00 -10.78
N VAL A 274 8.03 11.80 -10.95
CA VAL A 274 6.59 11.64 -11.18
C VAL A 274 5.77 11.96 -9.93
N CYS A 275 6.24 11.59 -8.74
CA CYS A 275 5.54 11.92 -7.50
C CYS A 275 5.47 13.45 -7.29
N HIS A 276 6.56 14.17 -7.53
CA HIS A 276 6.57 15.63 -7.47
C HIS A 276 5.66 16.26 -8.53
N ALA A 277 5.72 15.81 -9.78
CA ALA A 277 4.88 16.33 -10.85
C ALA A 277 3.36 16.17 -10.55
N LEU A 278 2.97 15.01 -10.02
CA LEU A 278 1.56 14.77 -9.64
C LEU A 278 1.14 15.60 -8.42
N LEU A 279 2.02 15.77 -7.41
CA LEU A 279 1.77 16.64 -6.27
C LEU A 279 1.59 18.08 -6.71
N ASP A 280 2.52 18.61 -7.50
CA ASP A 280 2.49 20.00 -7.97
C ASP A 280 1.21 20.29 -8.76
N LEU A 281 0.81 19.37 -9.64
CA LEU A 281 -0.43 19.46 -10.40
C LEU A 281 -1.67 19.49 -9.51
N ALA A 282 -1.73 18.64 -8.47
CA ALA A 282 -2.83 18.64 -7.51
C ALA A 282 -2.87 19.95 -6.70
N LEU A 283 -1.71 20.47 -6.30
CA LEU A 283 -1.59 21.75 -5.61
C LEU A 283 -2.00 22.92 -6.49
N GLU A 284 -1.59 22.97 -7.75
CA GLU A 284 -1.98 24.01 -8.72
C GLU A 284 -3.50 24.06 -8.90
N ARG A 285 -4.18 22.91 -8.85
CA ARG A 285 -5.63 22.77 -9.00
C ARG A 285 -6.43 22.97 -7.70
N GLY A 286 -5.74 23.43 -6.66
CA GLY A 286 -6.41 23.82 -5.42
C GLY A 286 -5.87 23.15 -4.16
N GLY A 287 -5.38 21.90 -4.25
CA GLY A 287 -4.82 21.19 -3.10
C GLY A 287 -5.74 21.18 -1.90
N SER A 288 -7.00 20.80 -2.10
CA SER A 288 -8.09 20.96 -1.11
C SER A 288 -7.99 20.00 0.08
N ASP A 289 -7.17 18.95 -0.05
CA ASP A 289 -6.96 17.92 0.98
C ASP A 289 -5.48 17.60 1.17
N ASN A 290 -5.16 16.72 2.14
CA ASN A 290 -3.88 16.10 2.28
C ASN A 290 -3.59 15.24 1.04
N ILE A 291 -2.37 15.27 0.52
CA ILE A 291 -1.99 14.61 -0.72
C ILE A 291 -0.79 13.72 -0.44
N THR A 292 -0.96 12.42 -0.63
CA THR A 292 0.11 11.44 -0.51
C THR A 292 0.23 10.66 -1.81
N VAL A 293 1.45 10.53 -2.32
CA VAL A 293 1.76 9.83 -3.58
C VAL A 293 3.00 8.98 -3.41
N LEU A 294 2.92 7.70 -3.78
CA LEU A 294 4.03 6.77 -3.83
C LEU A 294 4.12 6.16 -5.21
N ALA A 295 5.34 6.03 -5.72
CA ALA A 295 5.61 5.33 -6.97
C ALA A 295 6.73 4.29 -6.78
N ALA A 296 6.57 3.14 -7.42
CA ALA A 296 7.55 2.06 -7.42
C ALA A 296 7.63 1.41 -8.79
N ARG A 297 8.85 1.20 -9.30
CA ARG A 297 9.10 0.43 -10.51
C ARG A 297 10.45 -0.29 -10.48
N ALA A 298 10.58 -1.30 -11.35
CA ALA A 298 11.87 -1.83 -11.77
C ALA A 298 12.05 -1.46 -13.25
N PRO A 299 12.89 -0.46 -13.60
CA PRO A 299 13.07 -0.03 -14.98
C PRO A 299 13.44 -1.15 -15.92
N ARG A 300 13.12 -1.01 -17.20
CA ARG A 300 13.63 -1.93 -18.24
C ARG A 300 15.15 -1.80 -18.30
N LYS A 301 15.87 -2.90 -18.40
CA LYS A 301 17.30 -2.86 -18.72
C LYS A 301 17.45 -2.27 -20.13
N GLN A 302 18.25 -1.23 -20.23
CA GLN A 302 18.67 -0.68 -21.53
C GLN A 302 19.55 -1.70 -22.26
#